data_e6e69c4eeffa2533eeeacbba9be902e6
#
_entry.id   e6e69c4eeffa2533eeeacbba9be902e6
#
_cell.length_a   1.000
_cell.length_b   1.000
_cell.length_c   1.000
_cell.angle_alpha   90.00
_cell.angle_beta   90.00
_cell.angle_gamma   90.00
#
_symmetry.space_group_name_H-M   'P 1'
#
loop_
_entity.id
_entity.type
_entity.pdbx_description
1 polymer ?
#
loop_
_entity_poly.entity_id
_entity_poly.type
_entity_poly.pdbx_seq_one_letter_code
_entity_poly.pdbx_strand_id
1 'polypeptide(L)'
;MPKVLVLYYTQSGNTKKMAASVAEGVQKAGLEAVVKDVLDVKAEELLKYEGIVIGSPTYYGSMSAQIKQLLDDSVRFHGKLDGKVGAAFASSANIGGGNETTILDILNAMLIHGMIIQGDWQGDHYGAVAIEAPDARASRQCIRMGDRLAKLIKKLQ
;
A
#
# COMPACT_ATOMS: atom_id res chain seq x y z
N MET A 1 -1.72 -15.91 -13.44
CA MET A 1 -2.61 -15.36 -12.39
C MET A 1 -2.07 -14.05 -11.86
N PRO A 2 -2.91 -13.03 -11.70
CA PRO A 2 -2.47 -11.74 -11.16
C PRO A 2 -1.96 -11.87 -9.72
N LYS A 3 -0.90 -11.12 -9.43
CA LYS A 3 -0.29 -11.09 -8.09
C LYS A 3 -0.30 -9.67 -7.55
N VAL A 4 -0.39 -9.55 -6.24
CA VAL A 4 -0.35 -8.27 -5.52
C VAL A 4 0.89 -8.22 -4.65
N LEU A 5 1.69 -7.17 -4.81
CA LEU A 5 2.76 -6.84 -3.90
C LEU A 5 2.21 -6.00 -2.74
N VAL A 6 2.43 -6.44 -1.52
CA VAL A 6 2.21 -5.65 -0.31
C VAL A 6 3.57 -5.26 0.25
N LEU A 7 3.99 -4.07 -0.09
CA LEU A 7 5.28 -3.51 0.25
C LEU A 7 5.17 -2.63 1.49
N TYR A 8 6.12 -2.72 2.40
CA TYR A 8 6.12 -1.88 3.59
C TYR A 8 7.54 -1.49 4.01
N TYR A 9 7.64 -0.41 4.79
CA TYR A 9 8.74 -0.16 5.69
C TYR A 9 8.23 -0.22 7.13
N THR A 10 9.02 -0.74 8.05
CA THR A 10 8.68 -0.76 9.47
C THR A 10 9.93 -0.57 10.32
N GLN A 11 9.78 0.16 11.41
CA GLN A 11 10.83 0.31 12.43
C GLN A 11 10.47 -0.46 13.69
N SER A 12 9.22 -0.37 14.15
CA SER A 12 8.72 -0.99 15.38
C SER A 12 7.88 -2.26 15.16
N GLY A 13 7.57 -2.59 13.90
CA GLY A 13 6.73 -3.74 13.53
C GLY A 13 5.27 -3.41 13.28
N ASN A 14 4.80 -2.19 13.54
CA ASN A 14 3.38 -1.83 13.40
C ASN A 14 2.92 -1.86 11.93
N THR A 15 3.67 -1.24 11.03
CA THR A 15 3.36 -1.24 9.60
C THR A 15 3.43 -2.65 9.01
N LYS A 16 4.37 -3.48 9.47
CA LYS A 16 4.47 -4.89 9.06
C LYS A 16 3.20 -5.67 9.41
N LYS A 17 2.64 -5.47 10.62
CA LYS A 17 1.39 -6.12 11.03
C LYS A 17 0.22 -5.69 10.15
N MET A 18 0.15 -4.42 9.77
CA MET A 18 -0.85 -3.92 8.83
C MET A 18 -0.71 -4.60 7.46
N ALA A 19 0.53 -4.73 6.96
CA ALA A 19 0.80 -5.39 5.68
C ALA A 19 0.29 -6.84 5.65
N ALA A 20 0.46 -7.58 6.74
CA ALA A 20 -0.06 -8.94 6.87
C ALA A 20 -1.60 -8.99 6.74
N SER A 21 -2.31 -8.04 7.35
CA SER A 21 -3.77 -7.94 7.25
C SER A 21 -4.23 -7.54 5.84
N VAL A 22 -3.50 -6.68 5.16
CA VAL A 22 -3.78 -6.34 3.74
C VAL A 22 -3.64 -7.59 2.87
N ALA A 23 -2.56 -8.34 3.05
CA ALA A 23 -2.33 -9.58 2.31
C ALA A 23 -3.44 -10.63 2.56
N GLU A 24 -3.93 -10.74 3.80
CA GLU A 24 -5.07 -11.59 4.13
C GLU A 24 -6.30 -11.22 3.28
N GLY A 25 -6.60 -9.95 3.15
CA GLY A 25 -7.71 -9.46 2.32
C GLY A 25 -7.55 -9.82 0.85
N VAL A 26 -6.36 -9.66 0.30
CA VAL A 26 -6.04 -10.05 -1.09
C VAL A 26 -6.25 -11.55 -1.29
N GLN A 27 -5.77 -12.38 -0.36
CA GLN A 27 -5.90 -13.84 -0.42
C GLN A 27 -7.35 -14.28 -0.31
N LYS A 28 -8.15 -13.66 0.56
CA LYS A 28 -9.60 -13.93 0.68
C LYS A 28 -10.35 -13.67 -0.62
N ALA A 29 -9.91 -12.69 -1.39
CA ALA A 29 -10.47 -12.39 -2.72
C ALA A 29 -9.94 -13.31 -3.82
N GLY A 30 -9.05 -14.25 -3.51
CA GLY A 30 -8.57 -15.29 -4.43
C GLY A 30 -7.39 -14.89 -5.30
N LEU A 31 -6.60 -13.89 -4.90
CA LEU A 31 -5.34 -13.55 -5.56
C LEU A 31 -4.13 -13.88 -4.67
N GLU A 32 -2.98 -14.06 -5.29
CA GLU A 32 -1.71 -14.23 -4.58
C GLU A 32 -1.25 -12.88 -4.02
N ALA A 33 -0.92 -12.85 -2.75
CA ALA A 33 -0.30 -11.70 -2.09
C ALA A 33 1.15 -12.02 -1.73
N VAL A 34 2.07 -11.15 -2.14
CA VAL A 34 3.49 -11.24 -1.79
C VAL A 34 3.83 -10.07 -0.88
N VAL A 35 4.21 -10.36 0.36
CA VAL A 35 4.55 -9.35 1.37
C VAL A 35 6.05 -9.18 1.45
N LYS A 36 6.55 -7.95 1.30
CA LYS A 36 7.98 -7.65 1.33
C LYS A 36 8.31 -6.37 2.08
N ASP A 37 9.40 -6.39 2.81
CA ASP A 37 10.04 -5.18 3.33
C ASP A 37 10.68 -4.42 2.15
N VAL A 38 10.57 -3.09 2.15
CA VAL A 38 11.16 -2.25 1.10
C VAL A 38 12.67 -2.43 1.00
N LEU A 39 13.33 -2.77 2.10
CA LEU A 39 14.78 -2.99 2.14
C LEU A 39 15.22 -4.19 1.29
N ASP A 40 14.30 -5.12 1.01
CA ASP A 40 14.56 -6.34 0.23
C ASP A 40 14.03 -6.24 -1.22
N VAL A 41 13.56 -5.06 -1.65
CA VAL A 41 12.92 -4.87 -2.95
C VAL A 41 13.70 -3.87 -3.80
N LYS A 42 13.99 -4.26 -5.02
CA LYS A 42 14.48 -3.35 -6.06
C LYS A 42 13.30 -2.79 -6.85
N ALA A 43 13.44 -1.57 -7.35
CA ALA A 43 12.36 -0.90 -8.07
C ALA A 43 11.81 -1.70 -9.26
N GLU A 44 12.66 -2.44 -9.96
CA GLU A 44 12.26 -3.29 -11.10
C GLU A 44 11.28 -4.41 -10.70
N GLU A 45 11.26 -4.80 -9.44
CA GLU A 45 10.32 -5.82 -8.98
C GLU A 45 8.87 -5.36 -9.07
N LEU A 46 8.61 -4.06 -9.00
CA LEU A 46 7.27 -3.50 -9.14
C LEU A 46 6.60 -3.91 -10.46
N LEU A 47 7.40 -4.14 -11.50
CA LEU A 47 6.89 -4.54 -12.82
C LEU A 47 6.22 -5.91 -12.85
N LYS A 48 6.51 -6.77 -11.86
CA LYS A 48 6.05 -8.16 -11.81
C LYS A 48 4.62 -8.34 -11.27
N TYR A 49 4.00 -7.26 -10.79
CA TYR A 49 2.72 -7.31 -10.07
C TYR A 49 1.67 -6.47 -10.79
N GLU A 50 0.43 -6.91 -10.76
CA GLU A 50 -0.74 -6.18 -11.28
C GLU A 50 -1.33 -5.23 -10.24
N GLY A 51 -1.09 -5.51 -8.97
CA GLY A 51 -1.45 -4.63 -7.84
C GLY A 51 -0.25 -4.35 -6.96
N ILE A 52 -0.14 -3.11 -6.50
CA ILE A 52 0.94 -2.66 -5.61
C ILE A 52 0.31 -1.90 -4.46
N VAL A 53 0.46 -2.42 -3.25
CA VAL A 53 0.03 -1.75 -2.02
C VAL A 53 1.28 -1.36 -1.24
N ILE A 54 1.39 -0.08 -0.88
CA ILE A 54 2.55 0.43 -0.14
C ILE A 54 2.11 0.92 1.22
N GLY A 55 2.77 0.42 2.27
CA GLY A 55 2.58 0.83 3.65
C GLY A 55 3.80 1.52 4.23
N SER A 56 3.57 2.62 4.94
CA SER A 56 4.64 3.39 5.58
C SER A 56 4.23 3.83 6.98
N PRO A 57 5.17 3.87 7.94
CA PRO A 57 4.98 4.70 9.10
C PRO A 57 4.95 6.17 8.67
N THR A 58 4.37 7.01 9.53
CA THR A 58 4.30 8.45 9.31
C THR A 58 5.49 9.12 9.96
N TYR A 59 6.32 9.74 9.16
CA TYR A 59 7.49 10.52 9.61
C TYR A 59 7.33 11.96 9.14
N TYR A 60 7.08 12.86 10.09
CA TYR A 60 6.84 14.29 9.80
C TYR A 60 5.78 14.49 8.70
N GLY A 61 4.67 13.75 8.83
CA GLY A 61 3.52 13.89 7.94
C GLY A 61 3.67 13.25 6.57
N SER A 62 4.72 12.47 6.32
CA SER A 62 5.00 11.85 5.04
C SER A 62 5.54 10.43 5.19
N MET A 63 5.76 9.76 4.06
CA MET A 63 6.32 8.42 4.00
C MET A 63 7.77 8.37 4.48
N SER A 64 8.23 7.20 4.88
CA SER A 64 9.63 6.97 5.21
C SER A 64 10.55 7.25 4.02
N ALA A 65 11.79 7.65 4.30
CA ALA A 65 12.79 7.88 3.27
C ALA A 65 13.03 6.62 2.41
N GLN A 66 12.95 5.44 3.00
CA GLN A 66 13.16 4.17 2.31
C GLN A 66 12.09 3.92 1.24
N ILE A 67 10.82 4.20 1.54
CA ILE A 67 9.74 4.11 0.56
C ILE A 67 9.94 5.15 -0.55
N LYS A 68 10.26 6.40 -0.18
CA LYS A 68 10.48 7.46 -1.17
C LYS A 68 11.65 7.14 -2.09
N GLN A 69 12.73 6.55 -1.57
CA GLN A 69 13.88 6.14 -2.39
C GLN A 69 13.47 5.11 -3.44
N LEU A 70 12.68 4.11 -3.08
CA LEU A 70 12.17 3.13 -4.04
C LEU A 70 11.34 3.80 -5.15
N LEU A 71 10.46 4.73 -4.77
CA LEU A 71 9.64 5.47 -5.72
C LEU A 71 10.49 6.37 -6.62
N ASP A 72 11.50 7.03 -6.09
CA ASP A 72 12.45 7.83 -6.88
C ASP A 72 13.23 6.95 -7.87
N ASP A 73 13.68 5.78 -7.44
CA ASP A 73 14.39 4.83 -8.30
C ASP A 73 13.52 4.29 -9.43
N SER A 74 12.21 4.25 -9.24
CA SER A 74 11.26 3.75 -10.24
C SER A 74 11.11 4.64 -11.47
N VAL A 75 11.69 5.85 -11.47
CA VAL A 75 11.68 6.75 -12.63
C VAL A 75 12.25 6.09 -13.89
N ARG A 76 13.16 5.13 -13.73
CA ARG A 76 13.82 4.42 -14.86
C ARG A 76 12.85 3.68 -15.77
N PHE A 77 11.68 3.31 -15.28
CA PHE A 77 10.64 2.64 -16.08
C PHE A 77 9.30 3.38 -16.03
N HIS A 78 9.39 4.71 -16.00
CA HIS A 78 8.20 5.57 -16.05
C HIS A 78 7.27 5.16 -17.20
N GLY A 79 5.97 5.05 -16.90
CA GLY A 79 4.96 4.59 -17.87
C GLY A 79 4.75 3.06 -17.90
N LYS A 80 5.60 2.25 -17.27
CA LYS A 80 5.45 0.78 -17.26
C LYS A 80 4.51 0.26 -16.17
N LEU A 81 4.10 1.12 -15.24
CA LEU A 81 3.09 0.78 -14.22
C LEU A 81 1.70 1.30 -14.58
N ASP A 82 1.55 1.91 -15.77
CA ASP A 82 0.28 2.43 -16.25
C ASP A 82 -0.81 1.34 -16.26
N GLY A 83 -1.98 1.67 -15.70
CA GLY A 83 -3.12 0.75 -15.59
C GLY A 83 -3.04 -0.29 -14.48
N LYS A 84 -1.93 -0.43 -13.78
CA LYS A 84 -1.86 -1.28 -12.58
C LYS A 84 -2.63 -0.66 -11.43
N VAL A 85 -3.11 -1.48 -10.49
CA VAL A 85 -3.91 -1.00 -9.35
C VAL A 85 -3.00 -0.69 -8.17
N GLY A 86 -3.16 0.49 -7.58
CA GLY A 86 -2.39 0.94 -6.43
C GLY A 86 -3.27 1.25 -5.22
N ALA A 87 -2.69 1.11 -4.04
CA ALA A 87 -3.26 1.55 -2.76
C ALA A 87 -2.14 1.81 -1.75
N ALA A 88 -2.47 2.55 -0.70
CA ALA A 88 -1.51 2.85 0.36
C ALA A 88 -2.16 2.76 1.74
N PHE A 89 -1.37 2.44 2.76
CA PHE A 89 -1.76 2.45 4.16
C PHE A 89 -0.66 3.06 5.02
N ALA A 90 -1.02 3.55 6.19
CA ALA A 90 -0.05 4.18 7.07
C ALA A 90 -0.36 3.93 8.55
N SER A 91 0.69 3.87 9.35
CA SER A 91 0.63 3.96 10.81
C SER A 91 1.20 5.30 11.29
N SER A 92 0.68 5.80 12.38
CA SER A 92 1.17 7.02 13.04
C SER A 92 1.21 6.85 14.56
N ALA A 93 1.92 7.74 15.23
CA ALA A 93 2.04 7.71 16.70
C ALA A 93 0.77 8.19 17.40
N ASN A 94 -0.03 9.06 16.76
CA ASN A 94 -1.20 9.67 17.37
C ASN A 94 -2.26 10.05 16.34
N ILE A 95 -3.47 10.28 16.82
CA ILE A 95 -4.56 10.84 16.01
C ILE A 95 -4.16 12.22 15.49
N GLY A 96 -4.46 12.49 14.21
CA GLY A 96 -4.05 13.75 13.60
C GLY A 96 -2.54 13.87 13.37
N GLY A 97 -1.82 12.75 13.44
CA GLY A 97 -0.35 12.71 13.32
C GLY A 97 0.20 12.69 11.90
N GLY A 98 -0.64 12.76 10.87
CA GLY A 98 -0.22 12.80 9.47
C GLY A 98 -0.32 11.48 8.72
N ASN A 99 -1.10 10.51 9.21
CA ASN A 99 -1.28 9.24 8.50
C ASN A 99 -1.98 9.42 7.15
N GLU A 100 -2.97 10.30 7.03
CA GLU A 100 -3.64 10.59 5.75
C GLU A 100 -2.71 11.31 4.77
N THR A 101 -1.90 12.27 5.23
CA THR A 101 -0.94 12.94 4.36
C THR A 101 0.15 11.98 3.87
N THR A 102 0.56 11.04 4.70
CA THR A 102 1.48 9.97 4.32
C THR A 102 0.90 9.10 3.20
N ILE A 103 -0.35 8.68 3.34
CA ILE A 103 -1.06 7.92 2.30
C ILE A 103 -1.13 8.73 0.99
N LEU A 104 -1.56 9.98 1.07
CA LEU A 104 -1.70 10.84 -0.10
C LEU A 104 -0.38 11.07 -0.84
N ASP A 105 0.72 11.20 -0.12
CA ASP A 105 2.04 11.33 -0.73
C ASP A 105 2.44 10.09 -1.52
N ILE A 106 2.12 8.90 -1.01
CA ILE A 106 2.35 7.65 -1.74
C ILE A 106 1.43 7.57 -2.97
N LEU A 107 0.15 7.89 -2.81
CA LEU A 107 -0.82 7.87 -3.91
C LEU A 107 -0.45 8.87 -5.01
N ASN A 108 0.11 10.03 -4.67
CA ASN A 108 0.61 11.00 -5.64
C ASN A 108 1.66 10.37 -6.58
N ALA A 109 2.61 9.63 -6.03
CA ALA A 109 3.61 8.93 -6.83
C ALA A 109 2.99 7.85 -7.72
N MET A 110 2.01 7.10 -7.21
CA MET A 110 1.28 6.10 -7.98
C MET A 110 0.51 6.72 -9.14
N LEU A 111 -0.14 7.87 -8.92
CA LEU A 111 -0.88 8.60 -9.96
C LEU A 111 0.05 9.09 -11.07
N ILE A 112 1.26 9.55 -10.74
CA ILE A 112 2.28 9.93 -11.74
C ILE A 112 2.66 8.74 -12.63
N HIS A 113 2.68 7.54 -12.06
CA HIS A 113 2.91 6.30 -12.82
C HIS A 113 1.73 5.86 -13.69
N GLY A 114 0.57 6.53 -13.61
CA GLY A 114 -0.65 6.13 -14.34
C GLY A 114 -1.41 4.98 -13.67
N MET A 115 -1.16 4.73 -12.40
CA MET A 115 -1.84 3.65 -11.67
C MET A 115 -3.30 4.03 -11.36
N ILE A 116 -4.14 3.00 -11.25
CA ILE A 116 -5.56 3.13 -10.89
C ILE A 116 -5.69 3.09 -9.37
N ILE A 117 -6.29 4.12 -8.80
CA ILE A 117 -6.51 4.23 -7.36
C ILE A 117 -8.02 4.21 -7.10
N GLN A 118 -8.47 3.33 -6.19
CA GLN A 118 -9.85 3.25 -5.77
C GLN A 118 -9.98 3.74 -4.32
N GLY A 119 -10.78 4.77 -4.10
CA GLY A 119 -11.16 5.19 -2.75
C GLY A 119 -12.13 4.22 -2.09
N ASP A 120 -12.35 4.38 -0.79
CA ASP A 120 -13.35 3.61 -0.03
C ASP A 120 -14.40 4.55 0.54
N TRP A 121 -15.65 4.41 0.11
CA TRP A 121 -16.74 5.27 0.57
C TRP A 121 -17.26 4.90 1.97
N GLN A 122 -16.98 3.68 2.45
CA GLN A 122 -17.45 3.18 3.75
C GLN A 122 -16.35 3.13 4.81
N GLY A 123 -15.12 2.81 4.40
CA GLY A 123 -13.99 2.61 5.30
C GLY A 123 -13.12 3.84 5.42
N ASP A 124 -11.86 3.62 5.70
CA ASP A 124 -10.83 4.66 5.66
C ASP A 124 -10.69 5.14 4.21
N HIS A 125 -11.16 6.34 3.93
CA HIS A 125 -11.44 6.80 2.56
C HIS A 125 -10.21 6.79 1.64
N TYR A 126 -9.05 7.15 2.16
CA TYR A 126 -7.82 7.24 1.38
C TYR A 126 -6.99 5.96 1.40
N GLY A 127 -7.16 5.17 2.43
CA GLY A 127 -6.41 3.94 2.72
C GLY A 127 -6.41 3.65 4.20
N ALA A 128 -6.11 2.41 4.58
CA ALA A 128 -6.16 1.97 5.97
C ALA A 128 -5.15 2.74 6.84
N VAL A 129 -5.59 3.16 8.02
CA VAL A 129 -4.76 3.84 9.01
C VAL A 129 -4.75 3.09 10.34
N ALA A 130 -3.64 3.14 11.05
CA ALA A 130 -3.53 2.67 12.43
C ALA A 130 -2.80 3.70 13.28
N ILE A 131 -3.18 3.78 14.55
CA ILE A 131 -2.46 4.53 15.56
C ILE A 131 -1.65 3.52 16.37
N GLU A 132 -0.32 3.64 16.32
CA GLU A 132 0.60 2.65 16.91
C GLU A 132 0.37 1.26 16.30
N ALA A 133 0.31 0.20 17.12
CA ALA A 133 -0.03 -1.15 16.63
C ALA A 133 -1.46 -1.19 16.12
N PRO A 134 -1.74 -1.89 14.99
CA PRO A 134 -3.10 -1.98 14.47
C PRO A 134 -3.99 -2.71 15.48
N ASP A 135 -5.08 -2.06 15.86
CA ASP A 135 -6.16 -2.65 16.65
C ASP A 135 -7.11 -3.46 15.75
N ALA A 136 -8.19 -4.00 16.33
CA ALA A 136 -9.17 -4.77 15.58
C ALA A 136 -9.84 -3.96 14.47
N ARG A 137 -10.10 -2.67 14.69
CA ARG A 137 -10.66 -1.76 13.69
C ARG A 137 -9.69 -1.58 12.52
N ALA A 138 -8.45 -1.20 12.81
CA ALA A 138 -7.41 -0.98 11.79
C ALA A 138 -7.15 -2.26 10.97
N SER A 139 -7.10 -3.42 11.62
CA SER A 139 -6.92 -4.70 10.95
C SER A 139 -8.07 -5.01 9.99
N ARG A 140 -9.32 -4.75 10.37
CA ARG A 140 -10.47 -4.89 9.46
C ARG A 140 -10.38 -3.96 8.25
N GLN A 141 -9.91 -2.72 8.44
CA GLN A 141 -9.72 -1.78 7.34
C GLN A 141 -8.62 -2.25 6.37
N CYS A 142 -7.54 -2.81 6.89
CA CYS A 142 -6.48 -3.40 6.08
C CYS A 142 -7.00 -4.60 5.25
N ILE A 143 -7.72 -5.52 5.87
CA ILE A 143 -8.32 -6.67 5.18
C ILE A 143 -9.30 -6.20 4.10
N ARG A 144 -10.17 -5.24 4.42
CA ARG A 144 -11.11 -4.66 3.47
C ARG A 144 -10.41 -4.03 2.28
N MET A 145 -9.34 -3.28 2.52
CA MET A 145 -8.57 -2.64 1.45
C MET A 145 -7.95 -3.67 0.50
N GLY A 146 -7.34 -4.72 1.04
CA GLY A 146 -6.77 -5.81 0.25
C GLY A 146 -7.81 -6.56 -0.58
N ASP A 147 -8.96 -6.88 0.00
CA ASP A 147 -10.09 -7.53 -0.67
C ASP A 147 -10.63 -6.67 -1.83
N ARG A 148 -10.86 -5.39 -1.60
CA ARG A 148 -11.38 -4.46 -2.61
C ARG A 148 -10.41 -4.27 -3.78
N LEU A 149 -9.10 -4.13 -3.48
CA LEU A 149 -8.08 -4.01 -4.49
C LEU A 149 -8.01 -5.26 -5.38
N ALA A 150 -8.01 -6.43 -4.78
CA ALA A 150 -8.00 -7.69 -5.53
C ALA A 150 -9.24 -7.87 -6.40
N LYS A 151 -10.42 -7.50 -5.88
CA LYS A 151 -11.67 -7.51 -6.66
C LYS A 151 -11.63 -6.54 -7.84
N LEU A 152 -11.03 -5.36 -7.67
CA LEU A 152 -10.85 -4.41 -8.77
C LEU A 152 -9.94 -4.98 -9.84
N ILE A 153 -8.79 -5.56 -9.46
CA ILE A 153 -7.88 -6.21 -10.41
C ILE A 153 -8.61 -7.26 -11.25
N LYS A 154 -9.42 -8.11 -10.60
CA LYS A 154 -10.20 -9.16 -11.30
C LYS A 154 -11.23 -8.59 -12.28
N LYS A 155 -11.76 -7.39 -12.03
CA LYS A 155 -12.71 -6.73 -12.94
C LYS A 155 -12.03 -6.11 -14.17
N LEU A 156 -10.76 -5.79 -14.07
CA LEU A 156 -9.98 -5.15 -15.13
C LEU A 156 -9.39 -6.17 -16.11
N GLN A 157 -9.48 -7.45 -15.79
CA GLN A 157 -9.02 -8.57 -16.65
C GLN A 157 -10.16 -9.21 -17.44
#